data_b84715aa701c311862957705a5917435
#
_entry.id   b84715aa701c311862957705a5917435
#
_cell.length_a   1.000
_cell.length_b   1.000
_cell.length_c   1.000
_cell.angle_alpha   90.00
_cell.angle_beta   90.00
_cell.angle_gamma   90.00
#
_symmetry.space_group_name_H-M   'P 1'
#
loop_
_entity.id
_entity.type
_entity.pdbx_description
1 polymer ?
#
loop_
_entity_poly.entity_id
_entity_poly.type
_entity_poly.pdbx_seq_one_letter_code
_entity_poly.pdbx_strand_id
1 'polypeptide(L)'
;MFKDATTSEIDEVMKQSWTAFHIYRKMSLKQRADFMRAIAVELEASGDELIQTAMRETNLPEARMRNERGRTVFQLNSYAEACEKGEWLEARIDTAIPDKNPRKPDIRKMLVPLGPVVVFGSSNFPFAYSTAGGDTACAFAAGCPVIIKAHPAHPQTSETVANAILKAASTCKMPKGIFAHVHGVSFEVGKNLVMHPHTKAVGFTGSFIGGKQLFDWANQRTEPIPVFSEMGSINPVFLMPEKLSSSAADIAKMYAGSITLGVGQFCTNPGLIIGIDGDELKTFVHDLGKSVQQIAPGPMLHPGIAKAYTENKGNALLQDDVHLVAESETAVKENEGLPTIATASGQAFLNNPVLHKEVFGPYSLIIRCKDMNEMIEVAKHLEGQLTCTLMATENDIKNNDELIEAVKNICGRFILNGVPTGVEVCLSMHHGGPFPATTDSRFTSVGADGIKRFARPISFQNWPNDLLPDELKDENPLKIWRTANNELKK
;
A
#
# COMPACT_ATOMS: atom_id res chain seq x y z
N MET A 1 -25.08 13.62 8.72
CA MET A 1 -24.84 12.50 7.78
C MET A 1 -24.25 13.13 6.51
N PHE A 2 -23.09 12.68 6.09
CA PHE A 2 -22.45 13.16 4.86
C PHE A 2 -23.21 12.66 3.64
N LYS A 3 -23.42 13.55 2.66
CA LYS A 3 -24.16 13.21 1.43
C LYS A 3 -23.16 12.86 0.33
N ASP A 4 -23.60 12.03 -0.61
CA ASP A 4 -22.86 11.76 -1.84
C ASP A 4 -22.71 13.05 -2.65
N ALA A 5 -21.50 13.28 -3.15
CA ALA A 5 -21.26 14.38 -4.06
C ALA A 5 -22.02 14.16 -5.38
N THR A 6 -22.64 15.22 -5.87
CA THR A 6 -23.34 15.22 -7.15
C THR A 6 -22.35 15.23 -8.32
N THR A 7 -22.80 14.82 -9.50
CA THR A 7 -22.00 14.89 -10.74
C THR A 7 -21.53 16.33 -11.02
N SER A 8 -22.37 17.34 -10.72
CA SER A 8 -21.98 18.75 -10.91
C SER A 8 -20.88 19.20 -9.95
N GLU A 9 -20.93 18.79 -8.69
CA GLU A 9 -19.88 19.09 -7.71
C GLU A 9 -18.56 18.42 -8.10
N ILE A 10 -18.61 17.17 -8.56
CA ILE A 10 -17.44 16.45 -9.07
C ILE A 10 -16.84 17.19 -10.28
N ASP A 11 -17.66 17.58 -11.26
CA ASP A 11 -17.20 18.30 -12.45
C ASP A 11 -16.52 19.62 -12.08
N GLU A 12 -17.10 20.39 -11.16
CA GLU A 12 -16.53 21.67 -10.69
C GLU A 12 -15.16 21.44 -9.99
N VAL A 13 -15.09 20.48 -9.07
CA VAL A 13 -13.85 20.12 -8.37
C VAL A 13 -12.75 19.70 -9.35
N MET A 14 -13.09 18.88 -10.33
CA MET A 14 -12.14 18.39 -11.32
C MET A 14 -11.64 19.49 -12.27
N LYS A 15 -12.49 20.43 -12.66
CA LYS A 15 -12.10 21.61 -13.47
C LYS A 15 -11.17 22.54 -12.68
N GLN A 16 -11.47 22.79 -11.40
CA GLN A 16 -10.61 23.58 -10.54
C GLN A 16 -9.24 22.91 -10.37
N SER A 17 -9.22 21.59 -10.17
CA SER A 17 -7.99 20.81 -10.03
C SER A 17 -7.15 20.81 -11.32
N TRP A 18 -7.79 20.73 -12.47
CA TRP A 18 -7.11 20.86 -13.76
C TRP A 18 -6.46 22.25 -13.93
N THR A 19 -7.14 23.31 -13.53
CA THR A 19 -6.58 24.65 -13.52
C THR A 19 -5.40 24.78 -12.55
N ALA A 20 -5.53 24.25 -11.34
CA ALA A 20 -4.47 24.22 -10.36
C ALA A 20 -3.23 23.46 -10.86
N PHE A 21 -3.41 22.37 -11.59
CA PHE A 21 -2.31 21.59 -12.17
C PHE A 21 -1.40 22.43 -13.07
N HIS A 22 -1.93 23.29 -13.90
CA HIS A 22 -1.12 24.14 -14.80
C HIS A 22 -0.24 25.14 -14.05
N ILE A 23 -0.60 25.48 -12.82
CA ILE A 23 0.18 26.34 -11.92
C ILE A 23 1.15 25.49 -11.11
N TYR A 24 0.62 24.47 -10.40
CA TYR A 24 1.38 23.67 -9.44
C TYR A 24 2.54 22.90 -10.06
N ARG A 25 2.36 22.34 -11.26
CA ARG A 25 3.41 21.64 -12.00
C ARG A 25 4.66 22.48 -12.26
N LYS A 26 4.54 23.83 -12.21
CA LYS A 26 5.63 24.78 -12.41
C LYS A 26 6.26 25.27 -11.11
N MET A 27 5.67 24.92 -9.96
CA MET A 27 6.22 25.29 -8.66
C MET A 27 7.49 24.48 -8.39
N SER A 28 8.47 25.11 -7.74
CA SER A 28 9.74 24.48 -7.43
C SER A 28 9.58 23.27 -6.50
N LEU A 29 10.56 22.36 -6.54
CA LEU A 29 10.61 21.21 -5.64
C LEU A 29 10.53 21.66 -4.17
N LYS A 30 11.21 22.75 -3.82
CA LYS A 30 11.17 23.35 -2.48
C LYS A 30 9.76 23.80 -2.08
N GLN A 31 9.03 24.48 -2.95
CA GLN A 31 7.66 24.93 -2.63
C GLN A 31 6.72 23.76 -2.40
N ARG A 32 6.86 22.68 -3.18
CA ARG A 32 6.08 21.44 -2.97
C ARG A 32 6.43 20.77 -1.64
N ALA A 33 7.72 20.72 -1.29
CA ALA A 33 8.20 20.17 -0.03
C ALA A 33 7.71 21.01 1.17
N ASP A 34 7.81 22.34 1.09
CA ASP A 34 7.33 23.25 2.14
C ASP A 34 5.82 23.07 2.37
N PHE A 35 5.04 22.85 1.33
CA PHE A 35 3.61 22.55 1.45
C PHE A 35 3.36 21.24 2.21
N MET A 36 4.06 20.14 1.90
CA MET A 36 3.93 18.88 2.62
C MET A 36 4.33 19.00 4.10
N ARG A 37 5.39 19.77 4.41
CA ARG A 37 5.79 20.08 5.79
C ARG A 37 4.72 20.89 6.52
N ALA A 38 4.10 21.85 5.85
CA ALA A 38 3.00 22.62 6.41
C ALA A 38 1.78 21.73 6.71
N ILE A 39 1.46 20.74 5.86
CA ILE A 39 0.43 19.76 6.14
C ILE A 39 0.78 18.96 7.40
N ALA A 40 2.02 18.52 7.55
CA ALA A 40 2.48 17.80 8.74
C ALA A 40 2.26 18.58 10.02
N VAL A 41 2.60 19.89 10.00
CA VAL A 41 2.39 20.82 11.15
C VAL A 41 0.89 20.97 11.48
N GLU A 42 0.03 21.16 10.48
CA GLU A 42 -1.40 21.33 10.69
C GLU A 42 -2.07 20.03 11.18
N LEU A 43 -1.56 18.87 10.73
CA LEU A 43 -2.03 17.57 11.20
C LEU A 43 -1.69 17.33 12.68
N GLU A 44 -0.49 17.74 13.13
CA GLU A 44 -0.14 17.71 14.55
C GLU A 44 -0.97 18.69 15.36
N ALA A 45 -1.19 19.90 14.85
CA ALA A 45 -2.00 20.94 15.47
C ALA A 45 -3.49 20.56 15.63
N SER A 46 -3.97 19.59 14.89
CA SER A 46 -5.34 19.04 15.06
C SER A 46 -5.57 18.33 16.42
N GLY A 47 -4.51 18.10 17.19
CA GLY A 47 -4.54 17.72 18.59
C GLY A 47 -5.26 16.40 18.91
N ASP A 48 -5.82 16.33 20.11
CA ASP A 48 -6.50 15.14 20.61
C ASP A 48 -7.90 14.97 20.02
N GLU A 49 -8.55 16.02 19.57
CA GLU A 49 -9.88 15.95 18.96
C GLU A 49 -9.87 15.05 17.72
N LEU A 50 -8.84 15.15 16.88
CA LEU A 50 -8.67 14.27 15.72
C LEU A 50 -8.51 12.80 16.14
N ILE A 51 -7.70 12.54 17.19
CA ILE A 51 -7.50 11.17 17.72
C ILE A 51 -8.82 10.60 18.23
N GLN A 52 -9.55 11.34 19.06
CA GLN A 52 -10.84 10.90 19.62
C GLN A 52 -11.89 10.66 18.52
N THR A 53 -11.89 11.48 17.48
CA THR A 53 -12.78 11.31 16.34
C THR A 53 -12.46 10.02 15.58
N ALA A 54 -11.19 9.77 15.27
CA ALA A 54 -10.75 8.56 14.61
C ALA A 54 -11.09 7.29 15.44
N MET A 55 -10.87 7.33 16.75
CA MET A 55 -11.24 6.22 17.64
C MET A 55 -12.73 5.90 17.59
N ARG A 56 -13.60 6.93 17.63
CA ARG A 56 -15.05 6.73 17.56
C ARG A 56 -15.53 6.13 16.23
N GLU A 57 -14.90 6.52 15.13
CA GLU A 57 -15.29 6.08 13.78
C GLU A 57 -14.72 4.71 13.40
N THR A 58 -13.57 4.31 13.98
CA THR A 58 -12.84 3.12 13.55
C THR A 58 -12.72 2.03 14.60
N ASN A 59 -13.14 2.28 15.83
CA ASN A 59 -12.90 1.39 16.98
C ASN A 59 -11.41 1.08 17.26
N LEU A 60 -10.48 1.80 16.64
CA LEU A 60 -9.05 1.59 16.87
C LEU A 60 -8.61 2.25 18.19
N PRO A 61 -7.71 1.62 18.95
CA PRO A 61 -7.30 2.13 20.25
C PRO A 61 -6.44 3.40 20.12
N GLU A 62 -6.47 4.24 21.16
CA GLU A 62 -5.78 5.53 21.19
C GLU A 62 -4.30 5.44 20.85
N ALA A 63 -3.58 4.48 21.43
CA ALA A 63 -2.16 4.29 21.16
C ALA A 63 -1.89 4.04 19.66
N ARG A 64 -2.76 3.27 18.99
CA ARG A 64 -2.69 3.04 17.55
C ARG A 64 -2.92 4.32 16.77
N MET A 65 -3.91 5.13 17.13
CA MET A 65 -4.23 6.38 16.44
C MET A 65 -3.11 7.41 16.60
N ARG A 66 -2.54 7.55 17.79
CA ARG A 66 -1.39 8.43 18.02
C ARG A 66 -0.16 8.01 17.22
N ASN A 67 0.16 6.72 17.23
CA ASN A 67 1.28 6.17 16.44
C ASN A 67 1.07 6.37 14.94
N GLU A 68 -0.15 6.15 14.45
CA GLU A 68 -0.46 6.29 13.03
C GLU A 68 -0.42 7.76 12.58
N ARG A 69 -0.90 8.70 13.39
CA ARG A 69 -0.73 10.14 13.12
C ARG A 69 0.75 10.50 13.06
N GLY A 70 1.55 10.08 14.03
CA GLY A 70 3.00 10.31 14.04
C GLY A 70 3.68 9.73 12.79
N ARG A 71 3.29 8.52 12.37
CA ARG A 71 3.74 7.93 11.11
C ARG A 71 3.35 8.77 9.89
N THR A 72 2.13 9.30 9.85
CA THR A 72 1.67 10.12 8.72
C THR A 72 2.46 11.43 8.63
N VAL A 73 2.72 12.07 9.77
CA VAL A 73 3.61 13.25 9.86
C VAL A 73 5.02 12.93 9.39
N PHE A 74 5.58 11.79 9.82
CA PHE A 74 6.88 11.32 9.37
C PHE A 74 6.90 11.08 7.84
N GLN A 75 5.87 10.42 7.29
CA GLN A 75 5.76 10.21 5.85
C GLN A 75 5.73 11.52 5.06
N LEU A 76 4.92 12.50 5.48
CA LEU A 76 4.85 13.82 4.83
C LEU A 76 6.22 14.51 4.79
N ASN A 77 6.96 14.48 5.89
CA ASN A 77 8.31 15.05 5.96
C ASN A 77 9.32 14.26 5.10
N SER A 78 9.23 12.93 5.09
CA SER A 78 10.09 12.06 4.27
C SER A 78 9.86 12.30 2.77
N TYR A 79 8.61 12.42 2.32
CA TYR A 79 8.31 12.74 0.93
C TYR A 79 8.69 14.18 0.57
N ALA A 80 8.59 15.14 1.51
CA ALA A 80 9.08 16.51 1.32
C ALA A 80 10.59 16.52 1.07
N GLU A 81 11.35 15.79 1.89
CA GLU A 81 12.80 15.66 1.72
C GLU A 81 13.15 14.99 0.38
N ALA A 82 12.49 13.88 0.03
CA ALA A 82 12.70 13.20 -1.24
C ALA A 82 12.34 14.10 -2.44
N CYS A 83 11.27 14.90 -2.32
CA CYS A 83 10.89 15.87 -3.34
C CYS A 83 12.00 16.89 -3.59
N GLU A 84 12.56 17.49 -2.53
CA GLU A 84 13.65 18.48 -2.64
C GLU A 84 14.94 17.89 -3.18
N LYS A 85 15.30 16.66 -2.78
CA LYS A 85 16.49 15.96 -3.29
C LYS A 85 16.42 15.70 -4.79
N GLY A 86 15.24 15.58 -5.37
CA GLY A 86 15.01 15.46 -6.80
C GLY A 86 15.50 14.15 -7.45
N GLU A 87 16.00 13.18 -6.70
CA GLU A 87 16.48 11.90 -7.25
C GLU A 87 15.36 11.12 -7.97
N TRP A 88 14.12 11.24 -7.48
CA TRP A 88 12.94 10.63 -8.09
C TRP A 88 12.65 11.11 -9.52
N LEU A 89 13.19 12.29 -9.91
CA LEU A 89 13.04 12.85 -11.27
C LEU A 89 13.78 12.02 -12.33
N GLU A 90 14.75 11.18 -11.90
CA GLU A 90 15.58 10.36 -12.80
C GLU A 90 16.20 11.18 -13.94
N ALA A 91 16.71 12.38 -13.62
CA ALA A 91 17.27 13.29 -14.61
C ALA A 91 18.49 12.68 -15.30
N ARG A 92 18.46 12.60 -16.62
CA ARG A 92 19.52 12.01 -17.46
C ARG A 92 19.89 12.94 -18.60
N ILE A 93 21.17 13.09 -18.87
CA ILE A 93 21.74 13.98 -19.88
C ILE A 93 22.72 13.15 -20.73
N ASP A 94 22.44 13.08 -22.01
CA ASP A 94 23.29 12.47 -23.03
C ASP A 94 23.69 13.56 -24.03
N THR A 95 24.90 14.09 -23.91
CA THR A 95 25.38 15.18 -24.77
C THR A 95 25.58 14.71 -26.21
N ALA A 96 25.49 15.66 -27.15
CA ALA A 96 25.74 15.39 -28.57
C ALA A 96 27.16 14.87 -28.84
N ILE A 97 27.27 14.00 -29.85
CA ILE A 97 28.58 13.58 -30.41
C ILE A 97 28.51 13.82 -31.91
N PRO A 98 28.95 15.01 -32.38
CA PRO A 98 28.84 15.44 -33.77
C PRO A 98 29.57 14.54 -34.78
N ASP A 99 30.73 14.03 -34.36
CA ASP A 99 31.63 13.22 -35.21
C ASP A 99 31.27 11.74 -35.28
N LYS A 100 30.26 11.30 -34.51
CA LYS A 100 29.73 9.92 -34.58
C LYS A 100 28.98 9.73 -35.91
N ASN A 101 29.05 8.53 -36.47
CA ASN A 101 28.27 8.14 -37.64
C ASN A 101 27.27 7.01 -37.29
N PRO A 102 25.95 7.21 -37.30
CA PRO A 102 25.26 8.51 -37.46
C PRO A 102 25.52 9.46 -36.29
N ARG A 103 25.42 10.75 -36.50
CA ARG A 103 25.59 11.78 -35.45
C ARG A 103 24.66 11.52 -34.29
N LYS A 104 25.16 11.56 -33.03
CA LYS A 104 24.37 11.50 -31.82
C LYS A 104 23.84 12.89 -31.48
N PRO A 105 22.50 13.10 -31.37
CA PRO A 105 21.95 14.36 -30.88
C PRO A 105 22.14 14.52 -29.36
N ASP A 106 22.00 15.74 -28.82
CA ASP A 106 21.81 15.97 -27.39
C ASP A 106 20.41 15.51 -27.00
N ILE A 107 20.30 14.62 -25.99
CA ILE A 107 19.03 14.10 -25.49
C ILE A 107 19.05 14.16 -23.96
N ARG A 108 18.06 14.80 -23.39
CA ARG A 108 17.89 14.94 -21.92
C ARG A 108 16.50 14.46 -21.51
N LYS A 109 16.42 13.73 -20.41
CA LYS A 109 15.18 13.09 -19.95
C LYS A 109 14.96 13.33 -18.46
N MET A 110 13.72 13.54 -18.07
CA MET A 110 13.28 13.58 -16.67
C MET A 110 11.84 13.10 -16.53
N LEU A 111 11.41 12.85 -15.29
CA LEU A 111 10.01 12.62 -14.98
C LEU A 111 9.27 13.95 -14.80
N VAL A 112 8.02 14.01 -15.30
CA VAL A 112 7.10 15.14 -15.16
C VAL A 112 5.74 14.66 -14.63
N PRO A 113 4.97 15.50 -13.88
CA PRO A 113 3.70 15.08 -13.30
C PRO A 113 2.66 14.70 -14.34
N LEU A 114 1.82 13.71 -13.99
CA LEU A 114 0.73 13.23 -14.84
C LEU A 114 -0.43 14.25 -14.95
N GLY A 115 -0.87 14.80 -13.82
CA GLY A 115 -2.06 15.65 -13.72
C GLY A 115 -2.86 15.37 -12.45
N PRO A 116 -4.13 15.80 -12.36
CA PRO A 116 -4.95 15.54 -11.18
C PRO A 116 -5.08 14.06 -10.87
N VAL A 117 -4.84 13.71 -9.60
CA VAL A 117 -4.89 12.35 -9.06
C VAL A 117 -6.11 12.20 -8.16
N VAL A 118 -6.91 11.17 -8.39
CA VAL A 118 -7.98 10.78 -7.48
C VAL A 118 -7.45 9.73 -6.51
N VAL A 119 -7.60 9.97 -5.21
CA VAL A 119 -7.16 9.06 -4.15
C VAL A 119 -8.37 8.56 -3.37
N PHE A 120 -8.42 7.24 -3.14
CA PHE A 120 -9.43 6.59 -2.32
C PHE A 120 -8.81 6.17 -1.00
N GLY A 121 -9.30 6.70 0.11
CA GLY A 121 -8.80 6.37 1.44
C GLY A 121 -9.16 4.94 1.86
N SER A 122 -8.27 4.28 2.60
CA SER A 122 -8.50 2.97 3.21
C SER A 122 -9.26 3.09 4.53
N SER A 123 -9.95 2.00 4.96
CA SER A 123 -10.69 1.97 6.22
C SER A 123 -9.80 1.73 7.44
N ASN A 124 -8.78 0.89 7.29
CA ASN A 124 -7.96 0.36 8.38
C ASN A 124 -6.75 1.22 8.75
N PHE A 125 -6.49 2.28 7.98
CA PHE A 125 -5.45 3.28 8.23
C PHE A 125 -6.00 4.68 7.94
N PRO A 126 -6.82 5.25 8.85
CA PRO A 126 -7.54 6.50 8.64
C PRO A 126 -6.64 7.73 8.43
N PHE A 127 -5.35 7.65 8.78
CA PHE A 127 -4.36 8.70 8.54
C PHE A 127 -3.34 8.32 7.46
N ALA A 128 -2.61 7.20 7.66
CA ALA A 128 -1.41 6.88 6.88
C ALA A 128 -1.71 6.43 5.44
N TYR A 129 -2.90 5.87 5.17
CA TYR A 129 -3.37 5.44 3.84
C TYR A 129 -4.73 6.04 3.48
N SER A 130 -4.99 7.25 3.99
CA SER A 130 -6.21 7.99 3.70
C SER A 130 -5.88 9.43 3.27
N THR A 131 -6.62 10.41 3.76
CA THR A 131 -6.69 11.80 3.26
C THR A 131 -5.33 12.50 3.12
N ALA A 132 -4.45 12.41 4.13
CA ALA A 132 -3.06 12.93 4.08
C ALA A 132 -2.02 11.82 3.97
N GLY A 133 -2.42 10.63 3.54
CA GLY A 133 -1.57 9.46 3.48
C GLY A 133 -0.55 9.46 2.34
N GLY A 134 0.11 8.29 2.18
CA GLY A 134 1.20 8.13 1.22
C GLY A 134 0.85 8.51 -0.21
N ASP A 135 -0.33 8.12 -0.71
CA ASP A 135 -0.74 8.44 -2.09
C ASP A 135 -0.89 9.94 -2.31
N THR A 136 -1.54 10.65 -1.37
CA THR A 136 -1.68 12.11 -1.41
C THR A 136 -0.33 12.81 -1.36
N ALA A 137 0.57 12.40 -0.45
CA ALA A 137 1.89 12.97 -0.33
C ALA A 137 2.75 12.71 -1.58
N CYS A 138 2.72 11.49 -2.13
CA CYS A 138 3.42 11.16 -3.38
C CYS A 138 2.93 11.99 -4.56
N ALA A 139 1.61 12.19 -4.69
CA ALA A 139 1.04 13.00 -5.76
C ALA A 139 1.45 14.47 -5.64
N PHE A 140 1.43 15.04 -4.42
CA PHE A 140 1.93 16.41 -4.20
C PHE A 140 3.43 16.52 -4.51
N ALA A 141 4.26 15.59 -4.09
CA ALA A 141 5.68 15.58 -4.40
C ALA A 141 5.93 15.54 -5.91
N ALA A 142 5.18 14.71 -6.65
CA ALA A 142 5.26 14.65 -8.10
C ALA A 142 4.85 15.94 -8.80
N GLY A 143 4.03 16.80 -8.17
CA GLY A 143 3.49 18.04 -8.75
C GLY A 143 2.06 17.88 -9.27
N CYS A 144 1.30 16.95 -8.71
CA CYS A 144 -0.09 16.64 -9.07
C CYS A 144 -1.05 17.18 -8.00
N PRO A 145 -2.12 17.88 -8.37
CA PRO A 145 -3.26 18.12 -7.49
C PRO A 145 -3.95 16.82 -7.10
N VAL A 146 -4.59 16.82 -5.93
CA VAL A 146 -5.24 15.64 -5.37
C VAL A 146 -6.72 15.88 -5.09
N ILE A 147 -7.54 14.94 -5.51
CA ILE A 147 -8.93 14.83 -5.12
C ILE A 147 -9.09 13.57 -4.28
N ILE A 148 -9.34 13.72 -2.98
CA ILE A 148 -9.59 12.59 -2.11
C ILE A 148 -11.08 12.23 -2.08
N LYS A 149 -11.39 10.97 -2.33
CA LYS A 149 -12.69 10.41 -2.04
C LYS A 149 -12.63 9.81 -0.64
N ALA A 150 -13.30 10.44 0.32
CA ALA A 150 -13.32 10.02 1.72
C ALA A 150 -13.83 8.59 1.89
N HIS A 151 -13.23 7.84 2.79
CA HIS A 151 -13.76 6.52 3.14
C HIS A 151 -15.01 6.67 4.00
N PRO A 152 -16.12 5.97 3.68
CA PRO A 152 -17.41 6.15 4.38
C PRO A 152 -17.40 5.66 5.84
N ALA A 153 -16.40 4.87 6.26
CA ALA A 153 -16.28 4.39 7.63
C ALA A 153 -15.67 5.42 8.60
N HIS A 154 -14.98 6.45 8.09
CA HIS A 154 -14.37 7.50 8.94
C HIS A 154 -14.47 8.90 8.28
N PRO A 155 -15.68 9.36 7.92
CA PRO A 155 -15.87 10.57 7.14
C PRO A 155 -15.49 11.84 7.91
N GLN A 156 -15.76 11.93 9.22
CA GLN A 156 -15.41 13.09 10.03
C GLN A 156 -13.89 13.21 10.26
N THR A 157 -13.21 12.08 10.47
CA THR A 157 -11.76 12.02 10.53
C THR A 157 -11.15 12.52 9.22
N SER A 158 -11.65 12.03 8.08
CA SER A 158 -11.22 12.44 6.76
C SER A 158 -11.42 13.94 6.53
N GLU A 159 -12.57 14.50 6.93
CA GLU A 159 -12.87 15.93 6.80
C GLU A 159 -11.96 16.80 7.67
N THR A 160 -11.67 16.40 8.91
CA THR A 160 -10.74 17.12 9.79
C THR A 160 -9.34 17.17 9.19
N VAL A 161 -8.85 16.04 8.66
CA VAL A 161 -7.55 15.98 7.96
C VAL A 161 -7.58 16.83 6.67
N ALA A 162 -8.69 16.82 5.92
CA ALA A 162 -8.85 17.66 4.73
C ALA A 162 -8.75 19.15 5.07
N ASN A 163 -9.37 19.58 6.17
CA ASN A 163 -9.28 20.97 6.65
C ASN A 163 -7.85 21.36 7.01
N ALA A 164 -7.06 20.44 7.59
CA ALA A 164 -5.62 20.67 7.85
C ALA A 164 -4.84 20.89 6.54
N ILE A 165 -5.11 20.08 5.51
CA ILE A 165 -4.49 20.25 4.18
C ILE A 165 -4.88 21.59 3.55
N LEU A 166 -6.15 21.97 3.61
CA LEU A 166 -6.63 23.24 3.05
C LEU A 166 -6.04 24.46 3.78
N LYS A 167 -5.87 24.38 5.10
CA LYS A 167 -5.20 25.40 5.89
C LYS A 167 -3.73 25.55 5.51
N ALA A 168 -3.00 24.42 5.38
CA ALA A 168 -1.63 24.42 4.90
C ALA A 168 -1.52 24.99 3.47
N ALA A 169 -2.45 24.64 2.57
CA ALA A 169 -2.50 25.18 1.21
C ALA A 169 -2.67 26.70 1.20
N SER A 170 -3.54 27.24 2.05
CA SER A 170 -3.71 28.68 2.22
C SER A 170 -2.44 29.36 2.74
N THR A 171 -1.82 28.80 3.78
CA THR A 171 -0.56 29.31 4.36
C THR A 171 0.56 29.34 3.35
N CYS A 172 0.71 28.29 2.55
CA CYS A 172 1.73 28.17 1.51
C CYS A 172 1.35 28.85 0.18
N LYS A 173 0.21 29.52 0.11
CA LYS A 173 -0.32 30.20 -1.10
C LYS A 173 -0.40 29.24 -2.31
N MET A 174 -0.85 28.01 -2.09
CA MET A 174 -1.04 27.05 -3.14
C MET A 174 -2.23 27.45 -4.06
N PRO A 175 -2.23 27.04 -5.34
CA PRO A 175 -3.32 27.38 -6.24
C PRO A 175 -4.65 26.77 -5.76
N LYS A 176 -5.75 27.55 -5.93
CA LYS A 176 -7.10 27.05 -5.67
C LYS A 176 -7.35 25.79 -6.49
N GLY A 177 -7.85 24.71 -5.86
CA GLY A 177 -8.05 23.41 -6.49
C GLY A 177 -6.82 22.47 -6.43
N ILE A 178 -5.75 22.84 -5.69
CA ILE A 178 -4.62 21.95 -5.41
C ILE A 178 -5.06 20.67 -4.67
N PHE A 179 -6.06 20.82 -3.83
CA PHE A 179 -6.65 19.75 -3.05
C PHE A 179 -8.18 19.92 -2.99
N ALA A 180 -8.89 18.79 -3.10
CA ALA A 180 -10.32 18.73 -2.89
C ALA A 180 -10.70 17.46 -2.11
N HIS A 181 -11.76 17.55 -1.34
CA HIS A 181 -12.30 16.48 -0.53
C HIS A 181 -13.74 16.20 -0.94
N VAL A 182 -14.04 14.94 -1.26
CA VAL A 182 -15.34 14.50 -1.78
C VAL A 182 -15.87 13.37 -0.92
N HIS A 183 -17.09 13.52 -0.44
CA HIS A 183 -17.84 12.45 0.24
C HIS A 183 -18.62 11.60 -0.76
N GLY A 184 -18.80 10.33 -0.41
CA GLY A 184 -19.67 9.42 -1.16
C GLY A 184 -19.66 8.01 -0.61
N VAL A 185 -20.84 7.42 -0.50
CA VAL A 185 -21.05 6.02 -0.11
C VAL A 185 -21.31 5.17 -1.36
N SER A 186 -22.00 5.73 -2.35
CA SER A 186 -22.33 5.03 -3.59
C SER A 186 -21.12 4.83 -4.50
N PHE A 187 -21.17 3.77 -5.30
CA PHE A 187 -20.17 3.49 -6.34
C PHE A 187 -20.15 4.56 -7.45
N GLU A 188 -21.27 5.26 -7.67
CA GLU A 188 -21.39 6.29 -8.71
C GLU A 188 -20.43 7.46 -8.46
N VAL A 189 -20.20 7.88 -7.22
CA VAL A 189 -19.23 8.93 -6.90
C VAL A 189 -17.83 8.52 -7.33
N GLY A 190 -17.42 7.28 -6.98
CA GLY A 190 -16.13 6.73 -7.37
C GLY A 190 -15.99 6.61 -8.89
N LYS A 191 -17.03 6.10 -9.57
CA LYS A 191 -17.04 5.96 -11.02
C LYS A 191 -16.95 7.31 -11.73
N ASN A 192 -17.72 8.30 -11.29
CA ASN A 192 -17.70 9.64 -11.88
C ASN A 192 -16.33 10.31 -11.73
N LEU A 193 -15.66 10.13 -10.58
CA LEU A 193 -14.29 10.62 -10.38
C LEU A 193 -13.28 9.93 -11.30
N VAL A 194 -13.32 8.60 -11.42
CA VAL A 194 -12.40 7.84 -12.28
C VAL A 194 -12.64 8.14 -13.76
N MET A 195 -13.90 8.21 -14.17
CA MET A 195 -14.29 8.43 -15.59
C MET A 195 -14.14 9.88 -16.04
N HIS A 196 -13.92 10.83 -15.11
CA HIS A 196 -13.79 12.25 -15.47
C HIS A 196 -12.56 12.51 -16.36
N PRO A 197 -12.66 13.28 -17.46
CA PRO A 197 -11.57 13.47 -18.43
C PRO A 197 -10.31 14.12 -17.84
N HIS A 198 -10.45 14.93 -16.78
CA HIS A 198 -9.31 15.55 -16.09
C HIS A 198 -8.62 14.64 -15.05
N THR A 199 -9.17 13.48 -14.72
CA THR A 199 -8.46 12.49 -13.89
C THR A 199 -7.33 11.87 -14.70
N LYS A 200 -6.11 11.91 -14.18
CA LYS A 200 -4.91 11.42 -14.90
C LYS A 200 -4.23 10.24 -14.20
N ALA A 201 -4.59 9.96 -12.96
CA ALA A 201 -4.20 8.74 -12.25
C ALA A 201 -5.15 8.49 -11.07
N VAL A 202 -5.15 7.26 -10.58
CA VAL A 202 -5.88 6.85 -9.38
C VAL A 202 -4.93 6.17 -8.41
N GLY A 203 -5.00 6.54 -7.12
CA GLY A 203 -4.40 5.83 -6.00
C GLY A 203 -5.49 5.17 -5.14
N PHE A 204 -5.29 3.91 -4.78
CA PHE A 204 -6.26 3.14 -4.00
C PHE A 204 -5.55 2.14 -3.09
N THR A 205 -6.04 2.00 -1.87
CA THR A 205 -5.69 0.90 -0.96
C THR A 205 -6.98 0.31 -0.40
N GLY A 206 -7.21 -1.00 -0.56
CA GLY A 206 -8.43 -1.64 -0.09
C GLY A 206 -8.63 -3.05 -0.64
N SER A 207 -9.90 -3.47 -0.77
CA SER A 207 -10.24 -4.81 -1.22
C SER A 207 -9.92 -5.03 -2.71
N PHE A 208 -9.66 -6.30 -3.08
CA PHE A 208 -9.47 -6.71 -4.47
C PHE A 208 -10.65 -6.26 -5.36
N ILE A 209 -11.89 -6.47 -4.90
CA ILE A 209 -13.09 -6.09 -5.67
C ILE A 209 -13.10 -4.58 -5.96
N GLY A 210 -12.79 -3.76 -4.97
CA GLY A 210 -12.75 -2.30 -5.14
C GLY A 210 -11.65 -1.86 -6.09
N GLY A 211 -10.41 -2.31 -5.86
CA GLY A 211 -9.26 -1.94 -6.69
C GLY A 211 -9.39 -2.41 -8.15
N LYS A 212 -9.85 -3.65 -8.35
CA LYS A 212 -10.11 -4.21 -9.68
C LYS A 212 -11.19 -3.42 -10.43
N GLN A 213 -12.26 -3.03 -9.74
CA GLN A 213 -13.32 -2.23 -10.36
C GLN A 213 -12.84 -0.84 -10.82
N LEU A 214 -12.03 -0.17 -9.99
CA LEU A 214 -11.43 1.12 -10.36
C LEU A 214 -10.49 0.96 -11.57
N PHE A 215 -9.69 -0.09 -11.59
CA PHE A 215 -8.82 -0.44 -12.71
C PHE A 215 -9.60 -0.69 -14.00
N ASP A 216 -10.71 -1.44 -13.93
CA ASP A 216 -11.55 -1.74 -15.09
C ASP A 216 -12.21 -0.47 -15.64
N TRP A 217 -12.75 0.40 -14.80
CA TRP A 217 -13.29 1.69 -15.25
C TRP A 217 -12.23 2.56 -15.91
N ALA A 218 -11.03 2.65 -15.32
CA ALA A 218 -9.94 3.43 -15.89
C ALA A 218 -9.52 2.95 -17.28
N ASN A 219 -9.54 1.63 -17.52
CA ASN A 219 -9.22 1.04 -18.83
C ASN A 219 -10.38 1.17 -19.86
N GLN A 220 -11.61 1.38 -19.42
CA GLN A 220 -12.77 1.61 -20.30
C GLN A 220 -12.87 3.05 -20.82
N ARG A 221 -12.03 3.97 -20.31
CA ARG A 221 -12.01 5.36 -20.76
C ARG A 221 -11.50 5.46 -22.20
N THR A 222 -11.95 6.51 -22.94
CA THR A 222 -11.38 6.85 -24.24
C THR A 222 -9.86 7.12 -24.16
N GLU A 223 -9.41 7.76 -23.07
CA GLU A 223 -8.00 7.91 -22.70
C GLU A 223 -7.77 7.08 -21.43
N PRO A 224 -7.26 5.83 -21.50
CA PRO A 224 -6.94 5.03 -20.32
C PRO A 224 -5.93 5.72 -19.41
N ILE A 225 -6.08 5.53 -18.11
CA ILE A 225 -5.20 6.14 -17.10
C ILE A 225 -4.64 5.06 -16.17
N PRO A 226 -3.45 5.27 -15.58
CA PRO A 226 -2.90 4.36 -14.58
C PRO A 226 -3.75 4.36 -13.31
N VAL A 227 -3.93 3.16 -12.75
CA VAL A 227 -4.52 2.92 -11.43
C VAL A 227 -3.51 2.17 -10.59
N PHE A 228 -3.07 2.78 -9.53
CA PHE A 228 -2.15 2.20 -8.56
C PHE A 228 -2.96 1.72 -7.36
N SER A 229 -3.48 0.49 -7.48
CA SER A 229 -4.25 -0.15 -6.43
C SER A 229 -3.36 -1.13 -5.66
N GLU A 230 -3.32 -0.98 -4.34
CA GLU A 230 -2.91 -2.01 -3.41
C GLU A 230 -4.16 -2.75 -2.94
N MET A 231 -4.20 -4.05 -3.11
CA MET A 231 -5.38 -4.89 -2.91
C MET A 231 -5.11 -5.96 -1.83
N GLY A 232 -5.94 -7.01 -1.77
CA GLY A 232 -5.81 -8.08 -0.79
C GLY A 232 -4.56 -8.94 -0.96
N SER A 233 -4.09 -9.52 0.16
CA SER A 233 -2.97 -10.46 0.21
C SER A 233 -3.15 -11.41 1.38
N ILE A 234 -2.78 -12.68 1.21
CA ILE A 234 -2.78 -13.67 2.30
C ILE A 234 -1.42 -13.81 2.99
N ASN A 235 -0.39 -13.14 2.46
CA ASN A 235 0.95 -13.01 3.06
C ASN A 235 1.53 -14.34 3.56
N PRO A 236 1.80 -15.30 2.67
CA PRO A 236 2.19 -16.66 3.04
C PRO A 236 3.51 -16.70 3.81
N VAL A 237 3.55 -17.60 4.78
CA VAL A 237 4.70 -17.87 5.63
C VAL A 237 5.14 -19.31 5.44
N PHE A 238 6.36 -19.53 5.01
CA PHE A 238 6.93 -20.86 4.82
C PHE A 238 7.80 -21.23 6.01
N LEU A 239 7.42 -22.30 6.71
CA LEU A 239 8.13 -22.83 7.86
C LEU A 239 9.09 -23.92 7.39
N MET A 240 10.38 -23.63 7.39
CA MET A 240 11.40 -24.60 6.96
C MET A 240 11.75 -25.58 8.07
N PRO A 241 12.02 -26.86 7.71
CA PRO A 241 12.14 -27.93 8.70
C PRO A 241 13.22 -27.72 9.77
N GLU A 242 14.44 -27.32 9.37
CA GLU A 242 15.54 -27.14 10.33
C GLU A 242 15.28 -25.95 11.28
N LYS A 243 14.73 -24.84 10.75
CA LYS A 243 14.33 -23.71 11.57
C LYS A 243 13.20 -24.07 12.53
N LEU A 244 12.22 -24.83 12.06
CA LEU A 244 11.06 -25.22 12.86
C LEU A 244 11.47 -26.16 13.99
N SER A 245 12.37 -27.14 13.73
CA SER A 245 12.87 -28.08 14.74
C SER A 245 13.55 -27.40 15.93
N SER A 246 14.19 -26.23 15.69
CA SER A 246 14.92 -25.50 16.72
C SER A 246 14.11 -24.42 17.43
N SER A 247 12.98 -23.98 16.88
CA SER A 247 12.32 -22.72 17.32
C SER A 247 10.79 -22.76 17.24
N ALA A 248 10.14 -23.92 17.14
CA ALA A 248 8.70 -24.02 16.91
C ALA A 248 7.86 -23.20 17.90
N ALA A 249 8.16 -23.29 19.21
CA ALA A 249 7.42 -22.57 20.25
C ALA A 249 7.56 -21.05 20.15
N ASP A 250 8.78 -20.54 19.89
CA ASP A 250 9.04 -19.11 19.75
C ASP A 250 8.33 -18.54 18.49
N ILE A 251 8.38 -19.30 17.39
CA ILE A 251 7.69 -18.94 16.13
C ILE A 251 6.18 -18.94 16.38
N ALA A 252 5.63 -19.93 17.06
CA ALA A 252 4.20 -19.99 17.38
C ALA A 252 3.74 -18.76 18.18
N LYS A 253 4.48 -18.40 19.23
CA LYS A 253 4.19 -17.20 20.04
C LYS A 253 4.27 -15.92 19.22
N MET A 254 5.29 -15.78 18.39
CA MET A 254 5.48 -14.60 17.52
C MET A 254 4.32 -14.46 16.52
N TYR A 255 3.90 -15.57 15.89
CA TYR A 255 2.79 -15.54 14.90
C TYR A 255 1.42 -15.40 15.55
N ALA A 256 1.19 -15.92 16.75
CA ALA A 256 -0.03 -15.61 17.50
C ALA A 256 -0.22 -14.10 17.67
N GLY A 257 0.85 -13.39 18.07
CA GLY A 257 0.84 -11.94 18.17
C GLY A 257 0.63 -11.23 16.83
N SER A 258 1.27 -11.71 15.74
CA SER A 258 1.15 -11.11 14.41
C SER A 258 -0.25 -11.29 13.81
N ILE A 259 -0.82 -12.49 13.86
CA ILE A 259 -2.16 -12.82 13.34
C ILE A 259 -3.25 -12.00 14.02
N THR A 260 -3.11 -11.75 15.32
CA THR A 260 -4.14 -11.08 16.12
C THR A 260 -3.90 -9.58 16.31
N LEU A 261 -2.77 -9.05 15.85
CA LEU A 261 -2.44 -7.62 15.95
C LEU A 261 -3.54 -6.77 15.31
N GLY A 262 -4.10 -5.82 16.08
CA GLY A 262 -5.19 -4.98 15.58
C GLY A 262 -6.39 -5.76 15.05
N VAL A 263 -6.69 -6.89 15.69
CA VAL A 263 -7.75 -7.83 15.28
C VAL A 263 -7.50 -8.36 13.85
N GLY A 264 -6.23 -8.57 13.48
CA GLY A 264 -5.83 -9.06 12.16
C GLY A 264 -6.14 -8.16 10.97
N GLN A 265 -6.52 -6.90 11.21
CA GLN A 265 -6.98 -5.98 10.17
C GLN A 265 -5.83 -5.20 9.51
N PHE A 266 -4.82 -5.93 9.03
CA PHE A 266 -3.68 -5.42 8.29
C PHE A 266 -3.61 -6.04 6.90
N CYS A 267 -3.25 -5.26 5.88
CA CYS A 267 -2.98 -5.76 4.53
C CYS A 267 -1.85 -6.81 4.49
N THR A 268 -0.97 -6.78 5.50
CA THR A 268 0.12 -7.74 5.67
C THR A 268 -0.14 -8.76 6.78
N ASN A 269 -1.40 -9.04 7.14
CA ASN A 269 -1.71 -10.10 8.11
C ASN A 269 -1.29 -11.47 7.55
N PRO A 270 -0.56 -12.34 8.33
CA PRO A 270 -0.17 -13.68 7.87
C PRO A 270 -1.37 -14.64 7.86
N GLY A 271 -2.18 -14.56 6.80
CA GLY A 271 -3.39 -15.37 6.62
C GLY A 271 -3.12 -16.81 6.19
N LEU A 272 -1.88 -17.13 5.78
CA LEU A 272 -1.48 -18.47 5.34
C LEU A 272 -0.12 -18.85 5.93
N ILE A 273 -0.03 -20.04 6.51
CA ILE A 273 1.21 -20.62 7.02
C ILE A 273 1.39 -22.00 6.37
N ILE A 274 2.57 -22.30 5.87
CA ILE A 274 2.84 -23.51 5.09
C ILE A 274 4.03 -24.25 5.75
N GLY A 275 3.86 -25.53 6.05
CA GLY A 275 4.92 -26.37 6.63
C GLY A 275 4.82 -27.81 6.17
N ILE A 276 5.91 -28.57 6.30
CA ILE A 276 5.92 -30.00 6.01
C ILE A 276 5.31 -30.75 7.19
N ASP A 277 4.36 -31.65 6.94
CA ASP A 277 3.70 -32.45 7.98
C ASP A 277 4.72 -33.32 8.71
N GLY A 278 4.74 -33.21 10.04
CA GLY A 278 5.68 -33.87 10.91
C GLY A 278 5.49 -33.44 12.37
N ASP A 279 6.28 -33.97 13.27
CA ASP A 279 6.12 -33.71 14.70
C ASP A 279 6.46 -32.24 15.06
N GLU A 280 7.40 -31.63 14.35
CA GLU A 280 7.76 -30.21 14.52
C GLU A 280 6.61 -29.28 14.13
N LEU A 281 5.94 -29.54 12.99
CA LEU A 281 4.76 -28.77 12.58
C LEU A 281 3.59 -29.01 13.53
N LYS A 282 3.36 -30.23 14.00
CA LYS A 282 2.33 -30.52 15.01
C LYS A 282 2.58 -29.76 16.31
N THR A 283 3.83 -29.68 16.76
CA THR A 283 4.22 -28.90 17.93
C THR A 283 3.92 -27.41 17.72
N PHE A 284 4.34 -26.86 16.58
CA PHE A 284 4.03 -25.47 16.22
C PHE A 284 2.52 -25.19 16.20
N VAL A 285 1.73 -26.03 15.54
CA VAL A 285 0.26 -25.91 15.44
C VAL A 285 -0.39 -25.94 16.82
N HIS A 286 0.06 -26.86 17.70
CA HIS A 286 -0.43 -26.96 19.07
C HIS A 286 -0.13 -25.70 19.89
N ASP A 287 1.11 -25.21 19.86
CA ASP A 287 1.54 -24.06 20.63
C ASP A 287 0.91 -22.75 20.11
N LEU A 288 0.75 -22.62 18.77
CA LEU A 288 0.02 -21.52 18.17
C LEU A 288 -1.45 -21.53 18.59
N GLY A 289 -2.10 -22.71 18.55
CA GLY A 289 -3.48 -22.90 18.99
C GLY A 289 -3.68 -22.49 20.44
N LYS A 290 -2.83 -22.96 21.37
CA LYS A 290 -2.85 -22.56 22.77
C LYS A 290 -2.69 -21.06 22.96
N SER A 291 -1.78 -20.44 22.22
CA SER A 291 -1.54 -19.01 22.32
C SER A 291 -2.75 -18.21 21.86
N VAL A 292 -3.39 -18.63 20.76
CA VAL A 292 -4.57 -17.96 20.19
C VAL A 292 -5.81 -18.11 21.09
N GLN A 293 -5.99 -19.25 21.74
CA GLN A 293 -7.09 -19.48 22.69
C GLN A 293 -7.14 -18.45 23.82
N GLN A 294 -5.97 -17.95 24.24
CA GLN A 294 -5.84 -16.96 25.31
C GLN A 294 -6.01 -15.51 24.85
N ILE A 295 -6.11 -15.25 23.54
CA ILE A 295 -6.27 -13.90 22.99
C ILE A 295 -7.75 -13.58 22.83
N ALA A 296 -8.25 -12.58 23.56
CA ALA A 296 -9.63 -12.18 23.50
C ALA A 296 -10.03 -11.62 22.10
N PRO A 297 -11.28 -11.85 21.66
CA PRO A 297 -11.83 -11.13 20.51
C PRO A 297 -11.74 -9.63 20.72
N GLY A 298 -11.67 -8.88 19.62
CA GLY A 298 -11.65 -7.43 19.68
C GLY A 298 -12.57 -6.78 18.66
N PRO A 299 -12.95 -5.50 18.87
CA PRO A 299 -13.83 -4.78 17.97
C PRO A 299 -13.18 -4.61 16.59
N MET A 300 -13.94 -4.92 15.55
CA MET A 300 -13.54 -4.66 14.18
C MET A 300 -13.88 -3.21 13.78
N LEU A 301 -13.25 -2.71 12.73
CA LEU A 301 -13.33 -1.32 12.29
C LEU A 301 -14.76 -0.82 12.10
N HIS A 302 -15.61 -1.62 11.49
CA HIS A 302 -17.03 -1.32 11.30
C HIS A 302 -17.84 -2.59 11.03
N PRO A 303 -19.19 -2.56 11.20
CA PRO A 303 -20.04 -3.74 11.06
C PRO A 303 -19.89 -4.49 9.74
N GLY A 304 -19.62 -3.78 8.63
CA GLY A 304 -19.43 -4.40 7.31
C GLY A 304 -18.20 -5.30 7.25
N ILE A 305 -17.08 -4.90 7.87
CA ILE A 305 -15.87 -5.74 7.96
C ILE A 305 -16.12 -6.93 8.89
N ALA A 306 -16.77 -6.73 10.04
CA ALA A 306 -17.08 -7.81 10.98
C ALA A 306 -17.96 -8.89 10.33
N LYS A 307 -18.99 -8.47 9.58
CA LYS A 307 -19.84 -9.36 8.81
C LYS A 307 -19.03 -10.13 7.76
N ALA A 308 -18.24 -9.42 6.93
CA ALA A 308 -17.43 -10.05 5.89
C ALA A 308 -16.40 -11.04 6.48
N TYR A 309 -15.78 -10.71 7.62
CA TYR A 309 -14.88 -11.62 8.33
C TYR A 309 -15.60 -12.90 8.75
N THR A 310 -16.77 -12.78 9.40
CA THR A 310 -17.54 -13.94 9.86
C THR A 310 -18.00 -14.83 8.70
N GLU A 311 -18.45 -14.22 7.61
CA GLU A 311 -18.90 -14.95 6.41
C GLU A 311 -17.73 -15.65 5.70
N ASN A 312 -16.60 -14.95 5.47
CA ASN A 312 -15.45 -15.52 4.78
C ASN A 312 -14.75 -16.60 5.62
N LYS A 313 -14.61 -16.37 6.94
CA LYS A 313 -14.10 -17.38 7.87
C LYS A 313 -14.98 -18.63 7.87
N GLY A 314 -16.30 -18.44 8.02
CA GLY A 314 -17.27 -19.55 7.98
C GLY A 314 -17.19 -20.34 6.66
N ASN A 315 -17.09 -19.64 5.53
CA ASN A 315 -16.95 -20.29 4.24
C ASN A 315 -15.63 -21.07 4.12
N ALA A 316 -14.52 -20.56 4.64
CA ALA A 316 -13.25 -21.28 4.64
C ALA A 316 -13.29 -22.53 5.53
N LEU A 317 -13.91 -22.45 6.70
CA LEU A 317 -14.04 -23.58 7.64
C LEU A 317 -14.99 -24.70 7.14
N LEU A 318 -15.89 -24.40 6.21
CA LEU A 318 -16.82 -25.35 5.61
C LEU A 318 -16.22 -26.13 4.43
N GLN A 319 -15.00 -25.82 4.02
CA GLN A 319 -14.37 -26.51 2.90
C GLN A 319 -13.89 -27.90 3.31
N ASP A 320 -13.89 -28.82 2.35
CA ASP A 320 -13.39 -30.18 2.56
C ASP A 320 -11.94 -30.17 3.02
N ASP A 321 -11.60 -31.05 3.98
CA ASP A 321 -10.27 -31.19 4.60
C ASP A 321 -9.79 -29.95 5.37
N VAL A 322 -10.67 -29.00 5.66
CA VAL A 322 -10.35 -27.91 6.57
C VAL A 322 -10.78 -28.26 7.99
N HIS A 323 -9.84 -28.22 8.92
CA HIS A 323 -10.07 -28.59 10.32
C HIS A 323 -9.75 -27.40 11.23
N LEU A 324 -10.70 -27.07 12.10
CA LEU A 324 -10.51 -26.08 13.14
C LEU A 324 -9.44 -26.58 14.14
N VAL A 325 -8.42 -25.78 14.37
CA VAL A 325 -7.37 -26.06 15.38
C VAL A 325 -7.72 -25.39 16.70
N ALA A 326 -8.00 -24.11 16.67
CA ALA A 326 -8.30 -23.32 17.85
C ALA A 326 -9.11 -22.06 17.52
N GLU A 327 -9.95 -21.66 18.46
CA GLU A 327 -10.56 -20.33 18.53
C GLU A 327 -10.33 -19.77 19.94
N SER A 328 -10.45 -18.45 20.09
CA SER A 328 -10.39 -17.82 21.42
C SER A 328 -11.42 -18.44 22.37
N GLU A 329 -11.03 -18.68 23.61
CA GLU A 329 -11.93 -19.17 24.67
C GLU A 329 -12.88 -18.10 25.20
N THR A 330 -12.60 -16.83 24.91
CA THR A 330 -13.44 -15.70 25.30
C THR A 330 -14.62 -15.56 24.36
N ALA A 331 -15.81 -15.40 24.90
CA ALA A 331 -17.03 -15.22 24.13
C ALA A 331 -16.94 -13.96 23.26
N VAL A 332 -17.27 -14.12 21.96
CA VAL A 332 -17.29 -13.03 20.98
C VAL A 332 -18.58 -12.20 21.14
N LYS A 333 -18.45 -10.87 21.08
CA LYS A 333 -19.58 -9.93 21.05
C LYS A 333 -19.89 -9.50 19.61
N GLU A 334 -20.97 -8.76 19.48
CA GLU A 334 -21.36 -8.18 18.18
C GLU A 334 -20.25 -7.27 17.64
N ASN A 335 -19.95 -7.42 16.35
CA ASN A 335 -18.89 -6.70 15.62
C ASN A 335 -17.46 -6.93 16.13
N GLU A 336 -17.21 -8.00 16.86
CA GLU A 336 -15.86 -8.43 17.23
C GLU A 336 -15.33 -9.52 16.29
N GLY A 337 -14.01 -9.50 16.05
CA GLY A 337 -13.28 -10.55 15.33
C GLY A 337 -12.81 -11.64 16.30
N LEU A 338 -13.26 -12.87 16.09
CA LEU A 338 -12.86 -14.05 16.87
C LEU A 338 -11.55 -14.62 16.32
N PRO A 339 -10.43 -14.57 17.06
CA PRO A 339 -9.19 -15.22 16.65
C PRO A 339 -9.39 -16.71 16.36
N THR A 340 -8.98 -17.15 15.16
CA THR A 340 -9.27 -18.50 14.67
C THR A 340 -8.09 -19.06 13.88
N ILE A 341 -7.66 -20.28 14.17
CA ILE A 341 -6.65 -21.03 13.43
C ILE A 341 -7.27 -22.31 12.87
N ALA A 342 -7.02 -22.59 11.60
CA ALA A 342 -7.44 -23.81 10.93
C ALA A 342 -6.26 -24.49 10.22
N THR A 343 -6.41 -25.76 9.87
CA THR A 343 -5.45 -26.50 9.02
C THR A 343 -6.14 -27.12 7.84
N ALA A 344 -5.37 -27.31 6.75
CA ALA A 344 -5.75 -28.14 5.61
C ALA A 344 -4.51 -28.87 5.07
N SER A 345 -4.70 -29.90 4.23
CA SER A 345 -3.59 -30.53 3.50
C SER A 345 -3.12 -29.68 2.32
N GLY A 346 -1.88 -29.89 1.86
CA GLY A 346 -1.37 -29.30 0.63
C GLY A 346 -2.25 -29.64 -0.57
N GLN A 347 -2.72 -30.89 -0.66
CA GLN A 347 -3.60 -31.34 -1.74
C GLN A 347 -4.97 -30.62 -1.75
N ALA A 348 -5.58 -30.41 -0.58
CA ALA A 348 -6.83 -29.65 -0.48
C ALA A 348 -6.63 -28.20 -0.92
N PHE A 349 -5.55 -27.58 -0.50
CA PHE A 349 -5.20 -26.22 -0.91
C PHE A 349 -5.02 -26.12 -2.43
N LEU A 350 -4.24 -27.01 -3.04
CA LEU A 350 -3.98 -27.01 -4.49
C LEU A 350 -5.25 -27.18 -5.33
N ASN A 351 -6.23 -27.92 -4.82
CA ASN A 351 -7.46 -28.25 -5.56
C ASN A 351 -8.62 -27.29 -5.28
N ASN A 352 -8.55 -26.47 -4.25
CA ASN A 352 -9.67 -25.62 -3.82
C ASN A 352 -9.29 -24.11 -3.79
N PRO A 353 -9.65 -23.34 -4.83
CA PRO A 353 -9.34 -21.92 -4.90
C PRO A 353 -10.03 -21.06 -3.84
N VAL A 354 -11.00 -21.59 -3.10
CA VAL A 354 -11.62 -20.87 -1.96
C VAL A 354 -10.60 -20.64 -0.86
N LEU A 355 -9.67 -21.59 -0.66
CA LEU A 355 -8.62 -21.52 0.36
C LEU A 355 -7.51 -20.49 0.04
N HIS A 356 -7.47 -19.98 -1.20
CA HIS A 356 -6.53 -18.94 -1.63
C HIS A 356 -7.05 -17.54 -1.34
N LYS A 357 -8.30 -17.37 -0.88
CA LYS A 357 -8.92 -16.08 -0.65
C LYS A 357 -8.53 -15.51 0.71
N GLU A 358 -8.31 -14.20 0.73
CA GLU A 358 -8.08 -13.46 1.97
C GLU A 358 -9.30 -13.53 2.90
N VAL A 359 -9.05 -13.85 4.16
CA VAL A 359 -10.00 -13.71 5.26
C VAL A 359 -9.51 -12.56 6.13
N PHE A 360 -9.99 -11.33 5.85
CA PHE A 360 -9.49 -10.12 6.47
C PHE A 360 -9.94 -9.99 7.94
N GLY A 361 -9.05 -10.38 8.85
CA GLY A 361 -9.29 -10.44 10.29
C GLY A 361 -8.31 -11.40 10.99
N PRO A 362 -8.53 -11.75 12.27
CA PRO A 362 -7.61 -12.55 13.06
C PRO A 362 -7.76 -14.06 12.75
N TYR A 363 -7.46 -14.41 11.50
CA TYR A 363 -7.55 -15.78 10.94
C TYR A 363 -6.24 -16.16 10.27
N SER A 364 -5.83 -17.42 10.42
CA SER A 364 -4.77 -18.01 9.62
C SER A 364 -5.07 -19.48 9.31
N LEU A 365 -4.79 -19.87 8.06
CA LEU A 365 -4.87 -21.24 7.59
C LEU A 365 -3.47 -21.85 7.55
N ILE A 366 -3.29 -23.03 8.16
CA ILE A 366 -2.02 -23.76 8.15
C ILE A 366 -2.11 -24.89 7.13
N ILE A 367 -1.24 -24.86 6.13
CA ILE A 367 -1.15 -25.89 5.10
C ILE A 367 -0.08 -26.91 5.49
N ARG A 368 -0.51 -28.18 5.59
CA ARG A 368 0.35 -29.33 5.90
C ARG A 368 0.75 -30.00 4.58
N CYS A 369 1.95 -29.72 4.11
CA CYS A 369 2.51 -30.36 2.92
C CYS A 369 3.13 -31.71 3.29
N LYS A 370 2.96 -32.73 2.45
CA LYS A 370 3.55 -34.05 2.68
C LYS A 370 5.08 -34.06 2.59
N ASP A 371 5.65 -33.18 1.75
CA ASP A 371 7.08 -33.07 1.50
C ASP A 371 7.44 -31.70 0.90
N MET A 372 8.73 -31.46 0.66
CA MET A 372 9.25 -30.22 0.06
C MET A 372 8.71 -29.99 -1.37
N ASN A 373 8.52 -31.05 -2.15
CA ASN A 373 7.99 -30.91 -3.51
C ASN A 373 6.57 -30.35 -3.50
N GLU A 374 5.72 -30.84 -2.60
CA GLU A 374 4.36 -30.30 -2.47
C GLU A 374 4.38 -28.85 -1.93
N MET A 375 5.30 -28.50 -1.02
CA MET A 375 5.47 -27.11 -0.57
C MET A 375 5.87 -26.19 -1.73
N ILE A 376 6.75 -26.65 -2.62
CA ILE A 376 7.14 -25.91 -3.84
C ILE A 376 5.94 -25.76 -4.77
N GLU A 377 5.15 -26.82 -4.97
CA GLU A 377 3.93 -26.76 -5.79
C GLU A 377 2.90 -25.79 -5.20
N VAL A 378 2.70 -25.80 -3.89
CA VAL A 378 1.85 -24.80 -3.20
C VAL A 378 2.38 -23.38 -3.47
N ALA A 379 3.69 -23.15 -3.34
CA ALA A 379 4.28 -21.84 -3.62
C ALA A 379 4.05 -21.40 -5.07
N LYS A 380 4.18 -22.29 -6.04
CA LYS A 380 3.95 -22.00 -7.47
C LYS A 380 2.48 -21.72 -7.81
N HIS A 381 1.54 -22.24 -7.03
CA HIS A 381 0.09 -22.04 -7.23
C HIS A 381 -0.43 -20.76 -6.56
N LEU A 382 0.36 -20.12 -5.70
CA LEU A 382 0.00 -18.86 -5.11
C LEU A 382 0.03 -17.72 -6.15
N GLU A 383 -1.01 -16.90 -6.13
CA GLU A 383 -1.04 -15.64 -6.86
C GLU A 383 -0.09 -14.60 -6.24
N GLY A 384 0.03 -13.43 -6.86
CA GLY A 384 0.87 -12.34 -6.34
C GLY A 384 0.46 -11.87 -4.95
N GLN A 385 1.46 -11.61 -4.09
CA GLN A 385 1.34 -11.27 -2.68
C GLN A 385 2.07 -9.97 -2.37
N LEU A 386 1.62 -9.24 -1.34
CA LEU A 386 2.39 -8.10 -0.81
C LEU A 386 3.67 -8.57 -0.13
N THR A 387 3.58 -9.62 0.67
CA THR A 387 4.73 -10.19 1.38
C THR A 387 4.72 -11.70 1.31
N CYS A 388 5.93 -12.28 1.31
CA CYS A 388 6.15 -13.67 1.70
C CYS A 388 7.20 -13.71 2.80
N THR A 389 7.03 -14.63 3.75
CA THR A 389 8.02 -14.81 4.83
C THR A 389 8.58 -16.22 4.77
N LEU A 390 9.89 -16.34 4.96
CA LEU A 390 10.59 -17.60 5.13
C LEU A 390 11.13 -17.67 6.56
N MET A 391 10.67 -18.64 7.31
CA MET A 391 11.25 -19.00 8.61
C MET A 391 12.26 -20.11 8.38
N ALA A 392 13.55 -19.78 8.30
CA ALA A 392 14.60 -20.67 7.80
C ALA A 392 15.95 -20.46 8.47
N THR A 393 16.76 -21.51 8.51
CA THR A 393 18.21 -21.43 8.77
C THR A 393 18.95 -21.10 7.45
N GLU A 394 20.23 -20.77 7.54
CA GLU A 394 21.06 -20.63 6.33
C GLU A 394 21.14 -21.93 5.51
N ASN A 395 21.12 -23.06 6.19
CA ASN A 395 21.17 -24.37 5.55
C ASN A 395 19.85 -24.71 4.85
N ASP A 396 18.72 -24.39 5.46
CA ASP A 396 17.42 -24.48 4.81
C ASP A 396 17.40 -23.69 3.49
N ILE A 397 17.94 -22.47 3.47
CA ILE A 397 17.99 -21.61 2.30
C ILE A 397 18.89 -22.20 1.22
N LYS A 398 20.12 -22.63 1.57
CA LYS A 398 21.11 -23.14 0.63
C LYS A 398 20.68 -24.43 -0.07
N ASN A 399 19.82 -25.21 0.56
CA ASN A 399 19.40 -26.51 0.04
C ASN A 399 18.04 -26.49 -0.68
N ASN A 400 17.37 -25.32 -0.79
CA ASN A 400 15.99 -25.25 -1.33
C ASN A 400 15.84 -24.09 -2.34
N ASP A 401 16.79 -23.97 -3.29
CA ASP A 401 16.81 -22.89 -4.29
C ASP A 401 15.50 -22.81 -5.09
N GLU A 402 14.88 -23.94 -5.41
CA GLU A 402 13.64 -23.97 -6.19
C GLU A 402 12.47 -23.31 -5.43
N LEU A 403 12.34 -23.54 -4.12
CA LEU A 403 11.35 -22.87 -3.28
C LEU A 403 11.64 -21.36 -3.21
N ILE A 404 12.91 -20.99 -3.01
CA ILE A 404 13.32 -19.57 -2.94
C ILE A 404 12.96 -18.83 -4.22
N GLU A 405 13.23 -19.41 -5.38
CA GLU A 405 12.87 -18.81 -6.67
C GLU A 405 11.35 -18.75 -6.88
N ALA A 406 10.59 -19.77 -6.49
CA ALA A 406 9.14 -19.74 -6.56
C ALA A 406 8.56 -18.59 -5.71
N VAL A 407 9.04 -18.42 -4.46
CA VAL A 407 8.60 -17.38 -3.54
C VAL A 407 8.97 -15.97 -4.02
N LYS A 408 10.17 -15.77 -4.58
CA LYS A 408 10.59 -14.48 -5.15
C LYS A 408 9.65 -13.99 -6.26
N ASN A 409 9.09 -14.89 -7.04
CA ASN A 409 8.23 -14.55 -8.17
C ASN A 409 6.84 -14.07 -7.77
N ILE A 410 6.41 -14.32 -6.54
CA ILE A 410 5.05 -14.04 -6.09
C ILE A 410 4.93 -12.90 -5.07
N CYS A 411 6.02 -12.32 -4.57
CA CYS A 411 5.92 -11.31 -3.52
C CYS A 411 6.64 -9.99 -3.86
N GLY A 412 6.16 -8.91 -3.25
CA GLY A 412 6.83 -7.61 -3.29
C GLY A 412 7.92 -7.49 -2.24
N ARG A 413 7.69 -8.02 -1.03
CA ARG A 413 8.65 -8.00 0.07
C ARG A 413 8.90 -9.43 0.57
N PHE A 414 10.13 -9.88 0.44
CA PHE A 414 10.57 -11.19 0.92
C PHE A 414 11.24 -11.06 2.27
N ILE A 415 10.66 -11.67 3.31
CA ILE A 415 11.07 -11.52 4.72
C ILE A 415 11.75 -12.81 5.19
N LEU A 416 12.86 -12.67 5.91
CA LEU A 416 13.54 -13.79 6.57
C LEU A 416 13.39 -13.66 8.09
N ASN A 417 12.89 -14.73 8.74
CA ASN A 417 12.84 -14.89 10.20
C ASN A 417 12.17 -13.74 10.96
N GLY A 418 11.11 -13.18 10.38
CA GLY A 418 10.34 -12.09 10.95
C GLY A 418 8.84 -12.27 10.75
N VAL A 419 8.06 -11.25 11.06
CA VAL A 419 6.61 -11.21 10.79
C VAL A 419 6.31 -10.20 9.68
N PRO A 420 5.29 -10.43 8.83
CA PRO A 420 4.95 -9.52 7.74
C PRO A 420 4.28 -8.23 8.23
N THR A 421 3.65 -8.23 9.40
CA THR A 421 3.00 -7.06 9.99
C THR A 421 4.02 -5.97 10.32
N GLY A 422 3.69 -4.74 9.94
CA GLY A 422 4.61 -3.61 10.05
C GLY A 422 5.35 -3.30 8.73
N VAL A 423 5.31 -2.02 8.33
CA VAL A 423 5.93 -1.53 7.11
C VAL A 423 6.73 -0.28 7.44
N GLU A 424 8.05 -0.36 7.30
CA GLU A 424 8.96 0.78 7.51
C GLU A 424 8.85 1.77 6.36
N VAL A 425 8.99 3.06 6.65
CA VAL A 425 9.02 4.12 5.63
C VAL A 425 10.47 4.44 5.30
N CYS A 426 11.01 3.82 4.28
CA CYS A 426 12.39 4.05 3.82
C CYS A 426 12.51 3.85 2.31
N LEU A 427 13.63 4.28 1.73
CA LEU A 427 13.86 4.20 0.28
C LEU A 427 13.88 2.75 -0.25
N SER A 428 14.40 1.81 0.54
CA SER A 428 14.48 0.41 0.15
C SER A 428 13.20 -0.39 0.37
N MET A 429 12.13 0.23 0.91
CA MET A 429 10.85 -0.45 1.09
C MET A 429 10.15 -0.61 -0.25
N HIS A 430 9.76 -1.85 -0.56
CA HIS A 430 8.80 -2.15 -1.61
C HIS A 430 7.52 -2.69 -0.98
N HIS A 431 6.51 -1.83 -0.83
CA HIS A 431 5.16 -2.21 -0.40
C HIS A 431 4.28 -2.24 -1.64
N GLY A 432 4.22 -3.40 -2.24
CA GLY A 432 3.60 -3.70 -3.51
C GLY A 432 3.70 -5.21 -3.77
N GLY A 433 3.58 -5.64 -5.01
CA GLY A 433 3.72 -7.04 -5.38
C GLY A 433 3.03 -7.34 -6.72
N PRO A 434 3.23 -8.55 -7.28
CA PRO A 434 2.57 -8.96 -8.50
C PRO A 434 1.03 -8.99 -8.34
N PHE A 435 0.32 -8.89 -9.47
CA PHE A 435 -1.14 -9.05 -9.47
C PHE A 435 -1.53 -10.42 -8.88
N PRO A 436 -2.55 -10.51 -8.03
CA PRO A 436 -3.56 -9.51 -7.68
C PRO A 436 -3.25 -8.63 -6.46
N ALA A 437 -2.06 -8.73 -5.85
CA ALA A 437 -1.72 -7.87 -4.72
C ALA A 437 -1.71 -6.38 -5.09
N THR A 438 -1.21 -6.05 -6.29
CA THR A 438 -1.31 -4.71 -6.86
C THR A 438 -1.64 -4.76 -8.35
N THR A 439 -2.08 -3.62 -8.89
CA THR A 439 -2.33 -3.44 -10.33
C THR A 439 -1.04 -3.20 -11.14
N ASP A 440 0.06 -2.81 -10.48
CA ASP A 440 1.36 -2.58 -11.13
C ASP A 440 2.51 -2.86 -10.17
N SER A 441 3.14 -4.01 -10.33
CA SER A 441 4.23 -4.51 -9.47
C SER A 441 5.54 -3.71 -9.54
N ARG A 442 5.66 -2.79 -10.50
CA ARG A 442 6.86 -1.95 -10.67
C ARG A 442 6.94 -0.82 -9.66
N PHE A 443 5.86 -0.55 -8.93
CA PHE A 443 5.74 0.59 -8.04
C PHE A 443 5.42 0.16 -6.60
N THR A 444 5.91 0.97 -5.66
CA THR A 444 5.63 0.82 -4.23
C THR A 444 4.59 1.86 -3.78
N SER A 445 3.77 1.52 -2.78
CA SER A 445 2.87 2.47 -2.11
C SER A 445 3.53 3.17 -0.91
N VAL A 446 4.74 2.73 -0.49
CA VAL A 446 5.47 3.27 0.66
C VAL A 446 6.91 3.57 0.28
N GLY A 447 7.44 4.70 0.80
CA GLY A 447 8.79 5.17 0.52
C GLY A 447 8.87 6.10 -0.70
N ALA A 448 10.01 6.77 -0.85
CA ALA A 448 10.20 7.86 -1.82
C ALA A 448 9.95 7.46 -3.28
N ASP A 449 10.22 6.21 -3.64
CA ASP A 449 9.94 5.71 -5.00
C ASP A 449 8.44 5.69 -5.34
N GLY A 450 7.56 5.77 -4.35
CA GLY A 450 6.12 5.94 -4.56
C GLY A 450 5.75 7.22 -5.33
N ILE A 451 6.59 8.25 -5.30
CA ILE A 451 6.40 9.51 -6.06
C ILE A 451 6.31 9.23 -7.56
N LYS A 452 7.09 8.28 -8.07
CA LYS A 452 7.18 7.94 -9.50
C LYS A 452 5.87 7.42 -10.09
N ARG A 453 4.96 6.91 -9.27
CA ARG A 453 3.62 6.47 -9.71
C ARG A 453 2.84 7.58 -10.41
N PHE A 454 3.03 8.83 -9.97
CA PHE A 454 2.27 9.98 -10.46
C PHE A 454 3.06 10.85 -11.44
N ALA A 455 4.10 10.28 -12.03
CA ALA A 455 4.95 10.95 -13.01
C ALA A 455 5.15 10.09 -14.27
N ARG A 456 5.53 10.74 -15.36
CA ARG A 456 5.89 10.08 -16.63
C ARG A 456 7.17 10.68 -17.21
N PRO A 457 7.94 9.92 -17.99
CA PRO A 457 9.12 10.46 -18.65
C PRO A 457 8.77 11.42 -19.79
N ILE A 458 9.64 12.40 -20.00
CA ILE A 458 9.72 13.23 -21.20
C ILE A 458 11.18 13.40 -21.59
N SER A 459 11.47 13.34 -22.90
CA SER A 459 12.79 13.63 -23.44
C SER A 459 12.78 14.95 -24.23
N PHE A 460 13.84 15.73 -24.05
CA PHE A 460 14.15 16.94 -24.79
C PHE A 460 15.33 16.66 -25.73
N GLN A 461 15.14 16.83 -27.04
CA GLN A 461 16.19 16.58 -28.03
C GLN A 461 16.60 17.89 -28.70
N ASN A 462 17.90 18.21 -28.67
CA ASN A 462 18.51 19.41 -29.25
C ASN A 462 17.90 20.73 -28.75
N TRP A 463 17.44 20.78 -27.50
CA TRP A 463 16.93 22.02 -26.89
C TRP A 463 18.09 22.89 -26.43
N PRO A 464 18.03 24.23 -26.65
CA PRO A 464 18.99 25.17 -26.06
C PRO A 464 18.99 25.05 -24.54
N ASN A 465 20.19 25.06 -23.93
CA ASN A 465 20.37 24.90 -22.49
C ASN A 465 19.49 25.86 -21.66
N ASP A 466 19.41 27.15 -22.08
CA ASP A 466 18.68 28.18 -21.36
C ASP A 466 17.14 27.95 -21.36
N LEU A 467 16.63 27.19 -22.31
CA LEU A 467 15.21 26.89 -22.46
C LEU A 467 14.81 25.55 -21.79
N LEU A 468 15.78 24.80 -21.25
CA LEU A 468 15.51 23.56 -20.53
C LEU A 468 14.98 23.84 -19.12
N PRO A 469 14.22 22.89 -18.53
CA PRO A 469 13.95 22.90 -17.10
C PRO A 469 15.26 22.91 -16.29
N ASP A 470 15.22 23.54 -15.11
CA ASP A 470 16.40 23.66 -14.22
C ASP A 470 17.02 22.31 -13.84
N GLU A 471 16.21 21.26 -13.80
CA GLU A 471 16.60 19.89 -13.55
C GLU A 471 17.56 19.33 -14.63
N LEU A 472 17.51 19.88 -15.84
CA LEU A 472 18.25 19.38 -17.01
C LEU A 472 19.30 20.36 -17.54
N LYS A 473 19.43 21.57 -16.97
CA LYS A 473 20.46 22.55 -17.36
C LYS A 473 21.88 22.08 -17.01
N ASP A 474 22.85 22.41 -17.81
CA ASP A 474 24.26 22.02 -17.61
C ASP A 474 24.81 22.45 -16.25
N GLU A 475 24.46 23.66 -15.78
CA GLU A 475 24.91 24.27 -14.53
C GLU A 475 24.36 23.58 -13.27
N ASN A 476 23.35 22.73 -13.41
CA ASN A 476 22.66 22.08 -12.28
C ASN A 476 22.24 23.06 -11.15
N PRO A 477 21.42 24.05 -11.45
CA PRO A 477 21.09 25.09 -10.46
C PRO A 477 20.40 24.54 -9.21
N LEU A 478 19.74 23.39 -9.32
CA LEU A 478 19.08 22.69 -8.22
C LEU A 478 20.03 21.81 -7.40
N LYS A 479 21.26 21.58 -7.87
CA LYS A 479 22.27 20.70 -7.24
C LYS A 479 21.73 19.31 -6.93
N ILE A 480 20.92 18.75 -7.85
CA ILE A 480 20.36 17.39 -7.73
C ILE A 480 21.31 16.36 -8.35
N TRP A 481 21.21 15.12 -7.91
CA TRP A 481 21.92 14.01 -8.54
C TRP A 481 21.32 13.69 -9.93
N ARG A 482 22.19 13.55 -10.95
CA ARG A 482 21.82 13.29 -12.34
C ARG A 482 22.78 12.29 -12.97
N THR A 483 22.31 11.52 -13.93
CA THR A 483 23.20 10.71 -14.76
C THR A 483 23.55 11.50 -16.02
N ALA A 484 24.81 11.91 -16.18
CA ALA A 484 25.30 12.61 -17.36
C ALA A 484 26.35 11.75 -18.09
N ASN A 485 26.08 11.38 -19.35
CA ASN A 485 26.95 10.52 -20.16
C ASN A 485 27.36 9.22 -19.42
N ASN A 486 26.40 8.54 -18.82
CA ASN A 486 26.53 7.31 -18.01
C ASN A 486 27.27 7.48 -16.66
N GLU A 487 27.58 8.70 -16.24
CA GLU A 487 28.20 8.98 -14.94
C GLU A 487 27.19 9.65 -14.01
N LEU A 488 27.10 9.18 -12.77
CA LEU A 488 26.29 9.84 -11.74
C LEU A 488 27.04 11.08 -11.26
N LYS A 489 26.40 12.26 -11.39
CA LYS A 489 26.97 13.58 -11.05
C LYS A 489 25.98 14.42 -10.25
N LYS A 490 26.52 15.34 -9.43
CA LYS A 490 25.74 16.33 -8.68
C LYS A 490 26.06 17.74 -9.17
#